data_148c1f31effc9cba40045194956914c9
#
_entry.id   148c1f31effc9cba40045194956914c9
#
_cell.length_a   1.000
_cell.length_b   1.000
_cell.length_c   1.000
_cell.angle_alpha   90.00
_cell.angle_beta   90.00
_cell.angle_gamma   90.00
#
_symmetry.space_group_name_H-M   'P 1'
#
loop_
_entity.id
_entity.type
_entity.pdbx_description
1 polymer ?
#
loop_
_entity_poly.entity_id
_entity_poly.type
_entity_poly.pdbx_seq_one_letter_code
_entity_poly.pdbx_strand_id
1 'polypeptide(L)'
;MTNEGLKTLKDNLWSTADNLRANSGLKASEYATPILGIIFLKFVDSKYKKYEDDIKKIYESEKGTRVERTISEIAIEECGFYLPDVARYDYLLNLPEESDFAKIIKEAMEEIEKYVSDLNDVLPKDEYYTLVDQATGKSVIPDLLKNFEDIPTDTETDIFGEVYEYFLGQFALKEGQGGGEFFTPSTVVKYMVEVLAPTEGKILDPACGSRVIIMTTA
;
A
#
# COMPACT_ATOMS: atom_id res chain seq x y z
N MET A 1 -17.74 -6.14 4.18
CA MET A 1 -18.27 -4.83 3.72
C MET A 1 -19.11 -5.04 2.47
N THR A 2 -20.19 -4.26 2.24
CA THR A 2 -20.99 -4.35 1.01
C THR A 2 -20.28 -3.66 -0.16
N ASN A 3 -20.60 -4.04 -1.42
CA ASN A 3 -20.02 -3.38 -2.61
C ASN A 3 -20.31 -1.88 -2.65
N GLU A 4 -21.47 -1.45 -2.17
CA GLU A 4 -21.84 -0.05 -2.09
C GLU A 4 -21.03 0.70 -1.01
N GLY A 5 -20.78 0.05 0.13
CA GLY A 5 -19.92 0.60 1.18
C GLY A 5 -18.47 0.76 0.72
N LEU A 6 -17.94 -0.22 -0.02
CA LEU A 6 -16.60 -0.15 -0.59
C LEU A 6 -16.46 0.97 -1.63
N LYS A 7 -17.49 1.14 -2.48
CA LYS A 7 -17.51 2.23 -3.45
C LYS A 7 -17.50 3.59 -2.74
N THR A 8 -18.35 3.77 -1.75
CA THR A 8 -18.43 5.01 -0.96
C THR A 8 -17.10 5.31 -0.26
N LEU A 9 -16.44 4.29 0.32
CA LEU A 9 -15.11 4.44 0.90
C LEU A 9 -14.10 4.95 -0.13
N LYS A 10 -13.99 4.29 -1.28
CA LYS A 10 -13.07 4.67 -2.36
C LYS A 10 -13.30 6.10 -2.83
N ASP A 11 -14.56 6.48 -3.05
CA ASP A 11 -14.93 7.81 -3.50
C ASP A 11 -14.60 8.89 -2.45
N ASN A 12 -14.80 8.61 -1.17
CA ASN A 12 -14.46 9.53 -0.07
C ASN A 12 -12.94 9.72 0.07
N LEU A 13 -12.19 8.61 0.08
CA LEU A 13 -10.73 8.65 0.17
C LEU A 13 -10.13 9.43 -1.00
N TRP A 14 -10.62 9.18 -2.21
CA TRP A 14 -10.19 9.91 -3.41
C TRP A 14 -10.55 11.39 -3.34
N SER A 15 -11.79 11.73 -2.98
CA SER A 15 -12.24 13.13 -2.89
C SER A 15 -11.36 13.92 -1.92
N THR A 16 -11.04 13.36 -0.75
CA THR A 16 -10.17 14.02 0.23
C THR A 16 -8.75 14.19 -0.31
N ALA A 17 -8.16 13.14 -0.88
CA ALA A 17 -6.83 13.17 -1.45
C ALA A 17 -6.73 14.18 -2.62
N ASP A 18 -7.72 14.21 -3.51
CA ASP A 18 -7.75 15.14 -4.64
C ASP A 18 -7.96 16.60 -4.21
N ASN A 19 -8.73 16.83 -3.15
CA ASN A 19 -8.87 18.16 -2.55
C ASN A 19 -7.56 18.66 -1.95
N LEU A 20 -6.82 17.79 -1.23
CA LEU A 20 -5.49 18.13 -0.70
C LEU A 20 -4.53 18.47 -1.84
N ARG A 21 -4.52 17.69 -2.92
CA ARG A 21 -3.74 17.96 -4.12
C ARG A 21 -4.10 19.32 -4.74
N ALA A 22 -5.39 19.57 -4.96
CA ALA A 22 -5.85 20.80 -5.59
C ALA A 22 -5.45 22.05 -4.80
N ASN A 23 -5.47 21.94 -3.47
CA ASN A 23 -5.09 23.04 -2.57
C ASN A 23 -3.56 23.20 -2.45
N SER A 24 -2.78 22.17 -2.78
CA SER A 24 -1.31 22.24 -2.75
C SER A 24 -0.67 22.73 -4.06
N GLY A 25 -1.44 22.83 -5.15
CA GLY A 25 -0.94 23.22 -6.46
C GLY A 25 -0.16 22.14 -7.21
N LEU A 26 -0.14 20.90 -6.70
CA LEU A 26 0.59 19.76 -7.27
C LEU A 26 -0.09 19.21 -8.53
N LYS A 27 0.72 18.74 -9.49
CA LYS A 27 0.22 17.95 -10.63
C LYS A 27 -0.13 16.53 -10.19
N ALA A 28 -1.00 15.86 -10.96
CA ALA A 28 -1.41 14.50 -10.66
C ALA A 28 -0.20 13.53 -10.62
N SER A 29 0.75 13.66 -11.57
CA SER A 29 1.96 12.86 -11.65
C SER A 29 2.89 13.00 -10.44
N GLU A 30 2.98 14.20 -9.87
CA GLU A 30 3.84 14.47 -8.69
C GLU A 30 3.22 13.95 -7.39
N TYR A 31 1.91 13.75 -7.39
CA TYR A 31 1.13 13.36 -6.21
C TYR A 31 0.80 11.88 -6.16
N ALA A 32 0.75 11.20 -7.31
CA ALA A 32 0.34 9.80 -7.40
C ALA A 32 1.25 8.86 -6.61
N THR A 33 2.55 8.93 -6.83
CA THR A 33 3.55 8.04 -6.21
C THR A 33 3.59 8.18 -4.70
N PRO A 34 3.66 9.38 -4.10
CA PRO A 34 3.57 9.54 -2.64
C PRO A 34 2.30 8.98 -2.03
N ILE A 35 1.14 9.18 -2.65
CA ILE A 35 -0.14 8.65 -2.14
C ILE A 35 -0.14 7.13 -2.14
N LEU A 36 0.25 6.51 -3.25
CA LEU A 36 0.31 5.06 -3.36
C LEU A 36 1.28 4.46 -2.33
N GLY A 37 2.37 5.17 -2.02
CA GLY A 37 3.28 4.79 -0.95
C GLY A 37 2.66 4.86 0.45
N ILE A 38 1.83 5.87 0.75
CA ILE A 38 1.12 5.94 2.04
C ILE A 38 0.06 4.83 2.14
N ILE A 39 -0.67 4.53 1.07
CA ILE A 39 -1.60 3.39 1.01
C ILE A 39 -0.85 2.08 1.26
N PHE A 40 0.34 1.92 0.65
CA PHE A 40 1.20 0.76 0.88
C PHE A 40 1.62 0.65 2.36
N LEU A 41 2.07 1.73 3.01
CA LEU A 41 2.41 1.72 4.43
C LEU A 41 1.23 1.28 5.31
N LYS A 42 0.02 1.75 5.01
CA LYS A 42 -1.19 1.32 5.70
C LYS A 42 -1.46 -0.17 5.49
N PHE A 43 -1.28 -0.66 4.27
CA PHE A 43 -1.44 -2.08 3.94
C PHE A 43 -0.47 -2.97 4.71
N VAL A 44 0.84 -2.66 4.67
CA VAL A 44 1.84 -3.51 5.34
C VAL A 44 1.66 -3.50 6.85
N ASP A 45 1.32 -2.36 7.47
CA ASP A 45 1.02 -2.28 8.89
C ASP A 45 -0.21 -3.13 9.26
N SER A 46 -1.27 -3.06 8.47
CA SER A 46 -2.48 -3.86 8.67
C SER A 46 -2.22 -5.36 8.55
N LYS A 47 -1.41 -5.75 7.56
CA LYS A 47 -1.01 -7.14 7.37
C LYS A 47 -0.15 -7.62 8.56
N TYR A 48 0.84 -6.83 8.98
CA TYR A 48 1.71 -7.16 10.11
C TYR A 48 0.95 -7.32 11.42
N LYS A 49 -0.01 -6.43 11.71
CA LYS A 49 -0.86 -6.49 12.92
C LYS A 49 -1.60 -7.81 13.07
N LYS A 50 -1.98 -8.48 11.99
CA LYS A 50 -2.66 -9.78 12.04
C LYS A 50 -1.78 -10.90 12.60
N TYR A 51 -0.47 -10.79 12.44
CA TYR A 51 0.51 -11.79 12.87
C TYR A 51 1.28 -11.37 14.13
N GLU A 52 1.15 -10.13 14.56
CA GLU A 52 1.97 -9.53 15.62
C GLU A 52 1.90 -10.31 16.93
N ASP A 53 0.70 -10.75 17.34
CA ASP A 53 0.53 -11.53 18.57
C ASP A 53 1.18 -12.92 18.49
N ASP A 54 1.12 -13.57 17.33
CA ASP A 54 1.71 -14.87 17.13
C ASP A 54 3.24 -14.76 17.03
N ILE A 55 3.76 -13.74 16.34
CA ILE A 55 5.20 -13.42 16.31
C ILE A 55 5.73 -13.20 17.74
N LYS A 56 5.03 -12.43 18.57
CA LYS A 56 5.40 -12.19 19.97
C LYS A 56 5.40 -13.47 20.80
N LYS A 57 4.38 -14.32 20.65
CA LYS A 57 4.30 -15.62 21.36
C LYS A 57 5.45 -16.53 20.98
N ILE A 58 5.77 -16.66 19.70
CA ILE A 58 6.89 -17.46 19.22
C ILE A 58 8.19 -16.93 19.81
N TYR A 59 8.45 -15.63 19.70
CA TYR A 59 9.64 -15.00 20.24
C TYR A 59 9.82 -15.28 21.75
N GLU A 60 8.78 -15.06 22.56
CA GLU A 60 8.84 -15.31 24.00
C GLU A 60 9.04 -16.81 24.33
N SER A 61 8.53 -17.72 23.50
CA SER A 61 8.74 -19.17 23.68
C SER A 61 10.15 -19.63 23.35
N GLU A 62 10.84 -18.96 22.44
CA GLU A 62 12.20 -19.31 22.01
C GLU A 62 13.30 -18.59 22.79
N LYS A 63 12.96 -17.49 23.44
CA LYS A 63 13.88 -16.63 24.20
C LYS A 63 14.67 -17.40 25.25
N GLY A 64 15.99 -17.29 25.16
CA GLY A 64 16.91 -18.00 26.05
C GLY A 64 17.08 -19.49 25.72
N THR A 65 16.51 -19.99 24.64
CA THR A 65 16.66 -21.36 24.17
C THR A 65 17.80 -21.49 23.15
N ARG A 66 18.16 -22.73 22.78
CA ARG A 66 19.20 -22.99 21.77
C ARG A 66 18.75 -22.57 20.33
N VAL A 67 17.48 -22.39 20.14
CA VAL A 67 16.86 -22.06 18.82
C VAL A 67 16.29 -20.63 18.80
N GLU A 68 16.76 -19.78 19.69
CA GLU A 68 16.32 -18.39 19.77
C GLU A 68 16.54 -17.67 18.42
N ARG A 69 15.46 -17.11 17.88
CA ARG A 69 15.45 -16.28 16.67
C ARG A 69 15.14 -14.84 17.03
N THR A 70 15.51 -13.92 16.15
CA THR A 70 15.12 -12.51 16.25
C THR A 70 13.65 -12.32 15.87
N ILE A 71 13.03 -11.25 16.36
CA ILE A 71 11.65 -10.88 15.97
C ILE A 71 11.54 -10.73 14.46
N SER A 72 12.56 -10.18 13.79
CA SER A 72 12.57 -10.01 12.33
C SER A 72 12.59 -11.35 11.58
N GLU A 73 13.36 -12.33 12.03
CA GLU A 73 13.39 -13.67 11.43
C GLU A 73 12.03 -14.35 11.56
N ILE A 74 11.42 -14.31 12.75
CA ILE A 74 10.09 -14.87 12.99
C ILE A 74 9.03 -14.17 12.13
N ALA A 75 9.07 -12.86 12.06
CA ALA A 75 8.10 -12.07 11.27
C ALA A 75 8.20 -12.38 9.77
N ILE A 76 9.42 -12.53 9.23
CA ILE A 76 9.63 -12.90 7.83
C ILE A 76 9.05 -14.30 7.55
N GLU A 77 9.17 -15.23 8.46
CA GLU A 77 8.61 -16.58 8.31
C GLU A 77 7.08 -16.58 8.40
N GLU A 78 6.50 -15.86 9.37
CA GLU A 78 5.05 -15.87 9.63
C GLU A 78 4.23 -15.04 8.65
N CYS A 79 4.70 -13.84 8.26
CA CYS A 79 3.93 -12.94 7.39
C CYS A 79 4.65 -12.50 6.11
N GLY A 80 5.89 -12.95 5.89
CA GLY A 80 6.67 -12.70 4.69
C GLY A 80 7.53 -11.43 4.73
N PHE A 81 7.48 -10.64 5.80
CA PHE A 81 8.28 -9.42 5.99
C PHE A 81 8.34 -9.02 7.46
N TYR A 82 9.30 -8.16 7.78
CA TYR A 82 9.37 -7.49 9.08
C TYR A 82 9.02 -6.01 8.95
N LEU A 83 8.22 -5.49 9.87
CA LEU A 83 7.84 -4.09 9.93
C LEU A 83 8.43 -3.43 11.19
N PRO A 84 9.52 -2.63 11.05
CA PRO A 84 10.11 -1.91 12.16
C PRO A 84 9.17 -0.86 12.77
N ASP A 85 9.39 -0.50 14.03
CA ASP A 85 8.53 0.45 14.75
C ASP A 85 8.40 1.80 14.04
N VAL A 86 9.48 2.29 13.43
CA VAL A 86 9.49 3.56 12.68
C VAL A 86 8.62 3.53 11.41
N ALA A 87 8.30 2.33 10.90
CA ALA A 87 7.44 2.12 9.75
C ALA A 87 6.00 1.75 10.12
N ARG A 88 5.69 1.67 11.42
CA ARG A 88 4.32 1.39 11.90
C ARG A 88 3.42 2.59 11.60
N TYR A 89 2.24 2.30 11.07
CA TYR A 89 1.31 3.37 10.70
C TYR A 89 0.88 4.22 11.88
N ASP A 90 0.65 3.60 13.04
CA ASP A 90 0.30 4.30 14.27
C ASP A 90 1.43 5.23 14.75
N TYR A 91 2.70 4.83 14.54
CA TYR A 91 3.84 5.70 14.83
C TYR A 91 3.81 6.97 13.96
N LEU A 92 3.59 6.80 12.66
CA LEU A 92 3.53 7.91 11.70
C LEU A 92 2.36 8.86 11.98
N LEU A 93 1.20 8.32 12.39
CA LEU A 93 0.01 9.11 12.76
C LEU A 93 0.22 9.97 14.01
N ASN A 94 1.00 9.48 14.97
CA ASN A 94 1.22 10.14 16.26
C ASN A 94 2.44 11.07 16.29
N LEU A 95 3.07 11.32 15.13
CA LEU A 95 4.18 12.26 15.05
C LEU A 95 3.71 13.71 15.33
N PRO A 96 4.52 14.52 16.02
CA PRO A 96 4.26 15.96 16.17
C PRO A 96 4.12 16.65 14.80
N GLU A 97 3.26 17.66 14.70
CA GLU A 97 3.02 18.38 13.45
C GLU A 97 4.27 19.06 12.86
N GLU A 98 5.23 19.43 13.70
CA GLU A 98 6.49 20.03 13.28
C GLU A 98 7.53 19.02 12.80
N SER A 99 7.22 17.72 12.80
CA SER A 99 8.13 16.66 12.37
C SER A 99 8.47 16.77 10.89
N ASP A 100 9.67 16.34 10.53
CA ASP A 100 10.08 16.19 9.13
C ASP A 100 9.48 14.90 8.55
N PHE A 101 8.20 14.96 8.18
CA PHE A 101 7.46 13.81 7.65
C PHE A 101 8.09 13.20 6.42
N ALA A 102 8.65 14.02 5.51
CA ALA A 102 9.31 13.51 4.31
C ALA A 102 10.49 12.62 4.66
N LYS A 103 11.33 13.08 5.58
CA LYS A 103 12.48 12.31 6.06
C LYS A 103 12.06 11.04 6.79
N ILE A 104 11.07 11.13 7.68
CA ILE A 104 10.62 9.98 8.49
C ILE A 104 9.99 8.90 7.60
N ILE A 105 9.17 9.28 6.61
CA ILE A 105 8.59 8.31 5.67
C ILE A 105 9.67 7.68 4.80
N LYS A 106 10.65 8.46 4.34
CA LYS A 106 11.82 7.90 3.63
C LYS A 106 12.54 6.86 4.48
N GLU A 107 12.84 7.18 5.74
CA GLU A 107 13.46 6.23 6.68
C GLU A 107 12.60 4.98 6.88
N ALA A 108 11.28 5.12 6.99
CA ALA A 108 10.34 4.00 7.10
C ALA A 108 10.39 3.10 5.87
N MET A 109 10.41 3.66 4.66
CA MET A 109 10.51 2.90 3.41
C MET A 109 11.86 2.17 3.30
N GLU A 110 12.96 2.85 3.61
CA GLU A 110 14.31 2.25 3.63
C GLU A 110 14.42 1.10 4.63
N GLU A 111 13.80 1.23 5.81
CA GLU A 111 13.79 0.18 6.81
C GLU A 111 12.97 -1.05 6.35
N ILE A 112 11.86 -0.88 5.63
CA ILE A 112 11.10 -1.99 5.05
C ILE A 112 11.94 -2.71 3.98
N GLU A 113 12.59 -1.97 3.09
CA GLU A 113 13.41 -2.54 2.01
C GLU A 113 14.56 -3.41 2.52
N LYS A 114 15.13 -3.12 3.70
CA LYS A 114 16.20 -3.95 4.29
C LYS A 114 15.80 -5.40 4.52
N TYR A 115 14.52 -5.66 4.74
CA TYR A 115 14.01 -6.99 5.07
C TYR A 115 13.27 -7.67 3.92
N VAL A 116 13.08 -6.95 2.79
CA VAL A 116 12.36 -7.49 1.61
C VAL A 116 13.14 -7.14 0.35
N SER A 117 13.98 -8.07 -0.10
CA SER A 117 14.87 -7.87 -1.25
C SER A 117 14.16 -7.44 -2.54
N ASP A 118 12.94 -7.93 -2.74
CA ASP A 118 12.14 -7.65 -3.94
C ASP A 118 11.63 -6.19 -3.99
N LEU A 119 11.68 -5.48 -2.87
CA LEU A 119 11.30 -4.08 -2.76
C LEU A 119 12.49 -3.11 -2.88
N ASN A 120 13.71 -3.60 -2.99
CA ASN A 120 14.91 -2.75 -3.09
C ASN A 120 14.77 -1.71 -4.20
N ASP A 121 14.87 -0.42 -3.83
CA ASP A 121 14.75 0.75 -4.71
C ASP A 121 13.39 0.84 -5.48
N VAL A 122 12.36 0.17 -4.99
CA VAL A 122 11.01 0.19 -5.58
C VAL A 122 10.09 1.17 -4.85
N LEU A 123 10.26 1.30 -3.52
CA LEU A 123 9.39 2.15 -2.72
C LEU A 123 9.70 3.64 -2.93
N PRO A 124 8.68 4.52 -2.92
CA PRO A 124 8.89 5.96 -3.03
C PRO A 124 9.60 6.48 -1.77
N LYS A 125 10.71 7.18 -1.96
CA LYS A 125 11.55 7.71 -0.89
C LYS A 125 11.75 9.22 -0.98
N ASP A 126 12.12 9.72 -2.13
CA ASP A 126 12.47 11.13 -2.34
C ASP A 126 11.26 11.98 -2.80
N GLU A 127 10.20 11.36 -3.26
CA GLU A 127 8.98 11.99 -3.75
C GLU A 127 8.26 12.79 -2.66
N TYR A 128 8.42 12.39 -1.40
CA TYR A 128 7.83 13.09 -0.25
C TYR A 128 8.46 14.47 -0.01
N TYR A 129 9.74 14.67 -0.34
CA TYR A 129 10.36 16.00 -0.28
C TYR A 129 9.74 16.95 -1.31
N THR A 130 9.52 16.47 -2.53
CA THR A 130 8.83 17.25 -3.57
C THR A 130 7.42 17.62 -3.14
N LEU A 131 6.70 16.68 -2.50
CA LEU A 131 5.36 16.91 -1.97
C LEU A 131 5.33 18.02 -0.90
N VAL A 132 6.30 18.04 -0.01
CA VAL A 132 6.39 19.06 1.06
C VAL A 132 6.85 20.40 0.52
N ASP A 133 7.84 20.42 -0.40
CA ASP A 133 8.41 21.66 -0.94
C ASP A 133 7.42 22.43 -1.82
N GLN A 134 6.56 21.71 -2.57
CA GLN A 134 5.60 22.32 -3.48
C GLN A 134 4.26 22.64 -2.81
N ALA A 135 3.95 21.96 -1.69
CA ALA A 135 2.71 22.20 -0.97
C ALA A 135 2.69 23.59 -0.32
N THR A 136 1.63 24.34 -0.54
CA THR A 136 1.41 25.63 0.12
C THR A 136 1.12 25.52 1.63
N GLY A 137 1.12 24.30 2.18
CA GLY A 137 0.92 24.03 3.60
C GLY A 137 1.67 22.78 4.05
N LYS A 138 2.23 22.82 5.27
CA LYS A 138 3.01 21.73 5.87
C LYS A 138 2.18 20.49 6.27
N SER A 139 0.85 20.54 6.16
CA SER A 139 -0.06 19.50 6.68
C SER A 139 -0.44 18.40 5.68
N VAL A 140 0.02 18.47 4.42
CA VAL A 140 -0.43 17.54 3.36
C VAL A 140 -0.17 16.08 3.71
N ILE A 141 1.02 15.74 4.20
CA ILE A 141 1.33 14.35 4.56
C ILE A 141 0.56 13.89 5.82
N PRO A 142 0.53 14.65 6.93
CA PRO A 142 -0.32 14.32 8.08
C PRO A 142 -1.79 14.15 7.72
N ASP A 143 -2.33 15.02 6.87
CA ASP A 143 -3.73 14.94 6.46
C ASP A 143 -4.02 13.70 5.58
N LEU A 144 -3.06 13.32 4.72
CA LEU A 144 -3.14 12.06 3.96
C LEU A 144 -3.08 10.83 4.87
N LEU A 145 -2.16 10.81 5.85
CA LEU A 145 -2.09 9.72 6.83
C LEU A 145 -3.41 9.56 7.59
N LYS A 146 -4.01 10.67 8.05
CA LYS A 146 -5.32 10.64 8.70
C LYS A 146 -6.43 10.16 7.76
N ASN A 147 -6.43 10.61 6.49
CA ASN A 147 -7.42 10.18 5.50
C ASN A 147 -7.39 8.66 5.25
N PHE A 148 -6.20 8.07 5.16
CA PHE A 148 -6.07 6.64 4.92
C PHE A 148 -6.15 5.78 6.20
N GLU A 149 -6.22 6.40 7.38
CA GLU A 149 -6.50 5.68 8.63
C GLU A 149 -7.85 4.94 8.56
N ASP A 150 -8.84 5.53 7.91
CA ASP A 150 -10.20 4.98 7.77
C ASP A 150 -10.29 3.72 6.89
N ILE A 151 -9.21 3.29 6.22
CA ILE A 151 -9.22 2.04 5.46
C ILE A 151 -9.35 0.87 6.44
N PRO A 152 -10.46 0.07 6.33
CA PRO A 152 -10.68 -1.06 7.22
C PRO A 152 -9.58 -2.12 7.09
N THR A 153 -9.10 -2.61 8.22
CA THR A 153 -7.98 -3.57 8.29
C THR A 153 -8.43 -5.00 8.52
N ASP A 154 -9.65 -5.18 9.04
CA ASP A 154 -10.21 -6.48 9.43
C ASP A 154 -11.32 -6.91 8.49
N THR A 155 -10.96 -7.31 7.27
CA THR A 155 -11.91 -7.78 6.27
C THR A 155 -11.35 -9.01 5.55
N GLU A 156 -12.27 -9.92 5.18
CA GLU A 156 -11.97 -11.09 4.35
C GLU A 156 -11.67 -10.70 2.88
N THR A 157 -12.05 -9.49 2.48
CA THR A 157 -11.88 -8.98 1.12
C THR A 157 -10.59 -8.16 1.01
N ASP A 158 -9.91 -8.22 -0.11
CA ASP A 158 -8.73 -7.39 -0.41
C ASP A 158 -9.11 -5.93 -0.67
N ILE A 159 -9.49 -5.23 0.41
CA ILE A 159 -9.85 -3.80 0.33
C ILE A 159 -8.67 -2.94 -0.10
N PHE A 160 -7.46 -3.29 0.32
CA PHE A 160 -6.28 -2.52 -0.04
C PHE A 160 -5.97 -2.59 -1.54
N GLY A 161 -6.04 -3.78 -2.13
CA GLY A 161 -5.92 -3.94 -3.57
C GLY A 161 -6.98 -3.14 -4.32
N GLU A 162 -8.22 -3.19 -3.87
CA GLU A 162 -9.34 -2.45 -4.45
C GLU A 162 -9.18 -0.92 -4.35
N VAL A 163 -8.67 -0.41 -3.21
CA VAL A 163 -8.37 1.02 -3.03
C VAL A 163 -7.19 1.43 -3.90
N TYR A 164 -6.12 0.63 -3.89
CA TYR A 164 -4.91 0.89 -4.68
C TYR A 164 -5.22 0.97 -6.18
N GLU A 165 -5.94 -0.04 -6.71
CA GLU A 165 -6.39 -0.06 -8.11
C GLU A 165 -7.27 1.14 -8.46
N TYR A 166 -8.18 1.51 -7.56
CA TYR A 166 -9.05 2.66 -7.76
C TYR A 166 -8.25 3.95 -7.89
N PHE A 167 -7.25 4.17 -7.02
CA PHE A 167 -6.38 5.34 -7.07
C PHE A 167 -5.53 5.37 -8.34
N LEU A 168 -4.95 4.23 -8.75
CA LEU A 168 -4.24 4.13 -10.03
C LEU A 168 -5.13 4.54 -11.22
N GLY A 169 -6.36 4.05 -11.26
CA GLY A 169 -7.32 4.40 -12.31
C GLY A 169 -7.66 5.88 -12.33
N GLN A 170 -7.86 6.49 -11.17
CA GLN A 170 -8.17 7.91 -11.05
C GLN A 170 -7.00 8.81 -11.47
N PHE A 171 -5.76 8.45 -11.11
CA PHE A 171 -4.57 9.16 -11.55
C PHE A 171 -4.40 9.08 -13.07
N ALA A 172 -4.54 7.89 -13.66
CA ALA A 172 -4.46 7.70 -15.11
C ALA A 172 -5.49 8.55 -15.88
N LEU A 173 -6.72 8.66 -15.37
CA LEU A 173 -7.74 9.51 -15.96
C LEU A 173 -7.37 11.00 -15.89
N LYS A 174 -6.76 11.45 -14.80
CA LYS A 174 -6.36 12.86 -14.64
C LYS A 174 -5.15 13.25 -15.48
N GLU A 175 -4.28 12.33 -15.78
CA GLU A 175 -3.13 12.54 -16.67
C GLU A 175 -3.50 12.51 -18.17
N GLY A 176 -4.78 12.30 -18.49
CA GLY A 176 -5.26 12.22 -19.87
C GLY A 176 -4.79 10.95 -20.60
N GLN A 177 -4.22 10.01 -19.88
CA GLN A 177 -3.84 8.70 -20.40
C GLN A 177 -5.05 7.78 -20.25
N GLY A 178 -5.46 7.15 -21.35
CA GLY A 178 -6.54 6.16 -21.28
C GLY A 178 -6.19 5.07 -20.28
N GLY A 179 -7.03 4.85 -19.26
CA GLY A 179 -6.75 3.97 -18.12
C GLY A 179 -6.33 2.54 -18.47
N GLY A 180 -6.43 2.12 -19.74
CA GLY A 180 -5.96 0.83 -20.24
C GLY A 180 -4.45 0.71 -20.47
N GLU A 181 -3.70 1.83 -20.48
CA GLU A 181 -2.24 1.78 -20.65
C GLU A 181 -1.49 1.44 -19.35
N PHE A 182 -2.14 1.64 -18.20
CA PHE A 182 -1.51 1.45 -16.89
C PHE A 182 -1.89 0.15 -16.21
N PHE A 183 -3.13 -0.26 -16.33
CA PHE A 183 -3.66 -1.35 -15.53
C PHE A 183 -4.93 -1.92 -16.14
N THR A 184 -5.01 -3.24 -16.25
CA THR A 184 -6.26 -3.91 -16.66
C THR A 184 -7.17 -4.04 -15.43
N PRO A 185 -8.37 -3.42 -15.41
CA PRO A 185 -9.27 -3.50 -14.26
C PRO A 185 -9.56 -4.95 -13.85
N SER A 186 -9.58 -5.23 -12.56
CA SER A 186 -9.82 -6.58 -12.01
C SER A 186 -11.15 -7.18 -12.47
N THR A 187 -12.17 -6.35 -12.73
CA THR A 187 -13.46 -6.79 -13.28
C THR A 187 -13.34 -7.32 -14.69
N VAL A 188 -12.46 -6.75 -15.52
CA VAL A 188 -12.18 -7.23 -16.88
C VAL A 188 -11.41 -8.54 -16.81
N VAL A 189 -10.40 -8.62 -15.92
CA VAL A 189 -9.62 -9.85 -15.71
C VAL A 189 -10.53 -10.99 -15.26
N LYS A 190 -11.37 -10.77 -14.24
CA LYS A 190 -12.35 -11.75 -13.76
C LYS A 190 -13.28 -12.22 -14.88
N TYR A 191 -13.81 -11.28 -15.66
CA TYR A 191 -14.65 -11.64 -16.81
C TYR A 191 -13.90 -12.51 -17.83
N MET A 192 -12.65 -12.19 -18.16
CA MET A 192 -11.84 -12.99 -19.08
C MET A 192 -11.56 -14.39 -18.53
N VAL A 193 -11.22 -14.50 -17.24
CA VAL A 193 -11.00 -15.80 -16.57
C VAL A 193 -12.27 -16.64 -16.54
N GLU A 194 -13.42 -16.06 -16.21
CA GLU A 194 -14.72 -16.75 -16.22
C GLU A 194 -15.09 -17.25 -17.61
N VAL A 195 -14.84 -16.46 -18.67
CA VAL A 195 -15.09 -16.86 -20.06
C VAL A 195 -14.16 -17.99 -20.50
N LEU A 196 -12.88 -17.92 -20.12
CA LEU A 196 -11.88 -18.94 -20.47
C LEU A 196 -12.07 -20.23 -19.66
N ALA A 197 -12.58 -20.09 -18.42
CA ALA A 197 -12.83 -21.19 -17.47
C ALA A 197 -11.71 -22.26 -17.48
N PRO A 198 -10.43 -21.88 -17.27
CA PRO A 198 -9.33 -22.82 -17.33
C PRO A 198 -9.44 -23.83 -16.18
N THR A 199 -9.47 -25.12 -16.51
CA THR A 199 -9.57 -26.21 -15.53
C THR A 199 -8.26 -26.96 -15.36
N GLU A 200 -7.43 -26.98 -16.40
CA GLU A 200 -6.10 -27.63 -16.38
C GLU A 200 -5.26 -27.15 -17.57
N GLY A 201 -3.95 -27.34 -17.51
CA GLY A 201 -3.04 -27.08 -18.62
C GLY A 201 -2.08 -25.92 -18.36
N LYS A 202 -1.45 -25.42 -19.43
CA LYS A 202 -0.51 -24.29 -19.37
C LYS A 202 -1.22 -23.02 -19.81
N ILE A 203 -1.12 -21.96 -19.00
CA ILE A 203 -1.66 -20.65 -19.29
C ILE A 203 -0.52 -19.78 -19.87
N LEU A 204 -0.76 -19.15 -21.02
CA LEU A 204 0.11 -18.15 -21.60
C LEU A 204 -0.64 -16.81 -21.65
N ASP A 205 -0.13 -15.82 -20.95
CA ASP A 205 -0.56 -14.43 -21.08
C ASP A 205 0.54 -13.64 -21.81
N PRO A 206 0.37 -13.32 -23.10
CA PRO A 206 1.39 -12.62 -23.88
C PRO A 206 1.51 -11.14 -23.52
N ALA A 207 0.60 -10.61 -22.72
CA ALA A 207 0.55 -9.21 -22.30
C ALA A 207 0.34 -9.08 -20.78
N CYS A 208 0.98 -9.96 -20.01
CA CYS A 208 0.70 -10.18 -18.59
C CYS A 208 0.91 -8.95 -17.69
N GLY A 209 1.57 -7.89 -18.12
CA GLY A 209 1.82 -6.71 -17.31
C GLY A 209 2.25 -7.07 -15.89
N SER A 210 1.41 -6.76 -14.90
CA SER A 210 1.59 -7.10 -13.48
C SER A 210 1.22 -8.55 -13.11
N ARG A 211 1.01 -9.45 -14.08
CA ARG A 211 0.62 -10.87 -13.91
C ARG A 211 -0.78 -11.11 -13.34
N VAL A 212 -1.69 -10.17 -13.51
CA VAL A 212 -3.03 -10.19 -12.89
C VAL A 212 -3.86 -11.40 -13.29
N ILE A 213 -3.83 -11.80 -14.59
CA ILE A 213 -4.59 -12.96 -15.08
C ILE A 213 -4.07 -14.27 -14.45
N ILE A 214 -2.75 -14.44 -14.38
CA ILE A 214 -2.12 -15.64 -13.81
C ILE A 214 -2.47 -15.80 -12.32
N MET A 215 -2.45 -14.72 -11.56
CA MET A 215 -2.78 -14.74 -10.12
C MET A 215 -4.27 -15.02 -9.86
N THR A 216 -5.15 -14.70 -10.79
CA THR A 216 -6.60 -14.93 -10.64
C THR A 216 -7.00 -16.37 -10.97
N THR A 217 -6.16 -17.11 -11.68
CA THR A 217 -6.41 -18.51 -12.11
C THR A 217 -5.76 -19.55 -11.19
N ALA A 218 -4.94 -19.13 -10.24
CA ALA A 218 -4.27 -20.00 -9.26
C ALA A 218 -5.11 -20.15 -7.99
#